data_a0b4199ac6bfcb17ddbc9d73e6ba7195
#
_entry.id   a0b4199ac6bfcb17ddbc9d73e6ba7195
#
_cell.length_a   1.000
_cell.length_b   1.000
_cell.length_c   1.000
_cell.angle_alpha   90.00
_cell.angle_beta   90.00
_cell.angle_gamma   90.00
#
_symmetry.space_group_name_H-M   'P 1'
#
loop_
_entity.id
_entity.type
_entity.pdbx_description
1 polymer ?
#
loop_
_entity_poly.entity_id
_entity_poly.type
_entity_poly.pdbx_seq_one_letter_code
_entity_poly.pdbx_strand_id
1 'polypeptide(L)'
;ELWFKQMKYEMESIVHIMNKPSINDNSADIYTVVHRLKRIISIWELAVKQVDVIETMTPLDFLDFRDYLRPASGFQSYQFKMLEAMMGLRFDDRHGKEFYMKHLRPQHIDAIAEIENQPSLIELVNNWLERMPFFDDEYWVNYVQSSNDHHLSHPFWNDFKASYAKSLLPDEIENLTGFDTLLFSNEKIPGKRLSAGANRAALFILAYRDFPLLTQPFQLLDALLEIDELMAAWRTRHISMVNRMLGNRMGTGGSAGAAYLKASRDKHYIFSELAGLNSYL
;
A
#
# COMPACT_ATOMS: atom_id res chain seq x y z
N GLU A 1 -14.48 -12.10 8.45
CA GLU A 1 -14.78 -10.90 9.23
C GLU A 1 -14.00 -10.81 10.55
N LEU A 2 -13.81 -11.88 11.33
CA LEU A 2 -13.01 -11.83 12.57
C LEU A 2 -11.56 -11.40 12.32
N TRP A 3 -10.93 -11.93 11.28
CA TRP A 3 -9.57 -11.54 10.90
C TRP A 3 -9.49 -10.08 10.44
N PHE A 4 -10.46 -9.59 9.68
CA PHE A 4 -10.52 -8.17 9.30
C PHE A 4 -10.72 -7.27 10.52
N LYS A 5 -11.51 -7.69 11.50
CA LYS A 5 -11.66 -6.97 12.77
C LYS A 5 -10.33 -6.90 13.54
N GLN A 6 -9.58 -8.02 13.58
CA GLN A 6 -8.27 -8.04 14.25
C GLN A 6 -7.26 -7.14 13.51
N MET A 7 -7.18 -7.24 12.18
CA MET A 7 -6.30 -6.38 11.38
C MET A 7 -6.66 -4.90 11.56
N LYS A 8 -7.96 -4.57 11.62
CA LYS A 8 -8.41 -3.20 11.89
C LYS A 8 -7.90 -2.69 13.24
N TYR A 9 -7.99 -3.51 14.29
CA TYR A 9 -7.46 -3.16 15.61
C TYR A 9 -5.94 -2.90 15.59
N GLU A 10 -5.16 -3.74 14.89
CA GLU A 10 -3.71 -3.52 14.73
C GLU A 10 -3.47 -2.22 13.93
N MET A 11 -4.23 -1.98 12.87
CA MET A 11 -4.12 -0.79 12.02
C MET A 11 -4.47 0.50 12.77
N GLU A 12 -5.51 0.51 13.61
CA GLU A 12 -5.87 1.65 14.46
C GLU A 12 -4.70 2.06 15.37
N SER A 13 -4.01 1.07 15.94
CA SER A 13 -2.83 1.33 16.75
C SER A 13 -1.65 1.88 15.92
N ILE A 14 -1.43 1.35 14.71
CA ILE A 14 -0.39 1.84 13.79
C ILE A 14 -0.65 3.31 13.45
N VAL A 15 -1.87 3.63 12.99
CA VAL A 15 -2.28 5.00 12.64
C VAL A 15 -2.13 5.94 13.84
N HIS A 16 -2.56 5.50 15.03
CA HIS A 16 -2.40 6.31 16.24
C HIS A 16 -0.92 6.62 16.55
N ILE A 17 -0.03 5.63 16.42
CA ILE A 17 1.41 5.82 16.67
C ILE A 17 2.01 6.72 15.59
N MET A 18 1.75 6.43 14.32
CA MET A 18 2.30 7.19 13.19
C MET A 18 1.83 8.66 13.15
N ASN A 19 0.68 8.95 13.74
CA ASN A 19 0.15 10.32 13.83
C ASN A 19 0.82 11.18 14.93
N LYS A 20 1.74 10.61 15.72
CA LYS A 20 2.50 11.37 16.71
C LYS A 20 3.48 12.33 15.99
N PRO A 21 3.55 13.62 16.39
CA PRO A 21 4.41 14.59 15.72
C PRO A 21 5.91 14.31 15.88
N SER A 22 6.28 13.53 16.89
CA SER A 22 7.67 13.26 17.27
C SER A 22 8.05 11.79 17.15
N ILE A 23 7.38 11.02 16.27
CA ILE A 23 7.79 9.65 16.06
C ILE A 23 9.21 9.60 15.52
N ASN A 24 10.07 8.87 16.20
CA ASN A 24 11.47 8.73 15.89
C ASN A 24 11.71 7.34 15.29
N ASP A 25 12.49 7.25 14.23
CA ASP A 25 12.86 6.05 13.49
C ASP A 25 13.66 5.02 14.31
N ASN A 26 14.22 5.43 15.44
CA ASN A 26 14.95 4.55 16.37
C ASN A 26 14.28 4.45 17.74
N SER A 27 12.96 4.51 17.79
CA SER A 27 12.18 4.44 19.02
C SER A 27 11.41 3.13 19.18
N ALA A 28 10.94 2.85 20.40
CA ALA A 28 10.03 1.76 20.68
C ALA A 28 8.70 1.88 19.89
N ASP A 29 8.34 3.08 19.49
CA ASP A 29 7.14 3.35 18.66
C ASP A 29 7.28 2.72 17.28
N ILE A 30 8.40 2.92 16.57
CA ILE A 30 8.65 2.30 15.27
C ILE A 30 8.72 0.78 15.38
N TYR A 31 9.40 0.25 16.40
CA TYR A 31 9.38 -1.18 16.64
C TYR A 31 7.95 -1.73 16.80
N THR A 32 7.10 -1.02 17.53
CA THR A 32 5.70 -1.41 17.71
C THR A 32 4.92 -1.36 16.40
N VAL A 33 5.14 -0.36 15.55
CA VAL A 33 4.53 -0.27 14.22
C VAL A 33 4.93 -1.46 13.36
N VAL A 34 6.23 -1.74 13.24
CA VAL A 34 6.76 -2.88 12.48
C VAL A 34 6.20 -4.20 13.01
N HIS A 35 6.17 -4.39 14.33
CA HIS A 35 5.62 -5.59 14.93
C HIS A 35 4.12 -5.79 14.58
N ARG A 36 3.32 -4.73 14.63
CA ARG A 36 1.90 -4.79 14.27
C ARG A 36 1.68 -5.02 12.78
N LEU A 37 2.49 -4.42 11.90
CA LEU A 37 2.46 -4.70 10.47
C LEU A 37 2.76 -6.19 10.21
N LYS A 38 3.78 -6.77 10.85
CA LYS A 38 4.09 -8.21 10.74
C LYS A 38 2.94 -9.09 11.23
N ARG A 39 2.19 -8.67 12.25
CA ARG A 39 0.97 -9.38 12.67
C ARG A 39 -0.13 -9.31 11.60
N ILE A 40 -0.32 -8.16 10.96
CA ILE A 40 -1.26 -8.01 9.85
C ILE A 40 -0.87 -8.90 8.67
N ILE A 41 0.42 -8.97 8.33
CA ILE A 41 0.97 -9.87 7.30
C ILE A 41 0.61 -11.32 7.61
N SER A 42 0.92 -11.79 8.83
CA SER A 42 0.61 -13.17 9.24
C SER A 42 -0.88 -13.50 9.18
N ILE A 43 -1.75 -12.53 9.47
CA ILE A 43 -3.21 -12.70 9.34
C ILE A 43 -3.60 -12.75 7.86
N TRP A 44 -3.01 -11.92 6.99
CA TRP A 44 -3.26 -11.96 5.55
C TRP A 44 -2.82 -13.28 4.92
N GLU A 45 -1.64 -13.79 5.27
CA GLU A 45 -1.16 -15.11 4.82
C GLU A 45 -2.16 -16.22 5.18
N LEU A 46 -2.67 -16.20 6.42
CA LEU A 46 -3.70 -17.12 6.85
C LEU A 46 -5.01 -16.93 6.06
N ALA A 47 -5.44 -15.69 5.84
CA ALA A 47 -6.67 -15.40 5.11
C ALA A 47 -6.59 -15.86 3.64
N VAL A 48 -5.43 -15.71 3.00
CA VAL A 48 -5.19 -16.24 1.65
C VAL A 48 -5.29 -17.76 1.63
N LYS A 49 -4.67 -18.45 2.60
CA LYS A 49 -4.71 -19.92 2.73
C LYS A 49 -6.11 -20.45 3.06
N GLN A 50 -6.94 -19.69 3.78
CA GLN A 50 -8.32 -20.11 4.08
C GLN A 50 -9.19 -20.30 2.82
N VAL A 51 -8.85 -19.64 1.72
CA VAL A 51 -9.55 -19.83 0.44
C VAL A 51 -9.40 -21.27 -0.04
N ASP A 52 -8.27 -21.93 0.23
CA ASP A 52 -8.03 -23.35 -0.15
C ASP A 52 -9.08 -24.28 0.46
N VAL A 53 -9.50 -24.00 1.71
CA VAL A 53 -10.55 -24.80 2.38
C VAL A 53 -11.89 -24.64 1.67
N ILE A 54 -12.24 -23.43 1.25
CA ILE A 54 -13.50 -23.16 0.54
C ILE A 54 -13.47 -23.80 -0.86
N GLU A 55 -12.31 -23.81 -1.51
CA GLU A 55 -12.12 -24.40 -2.85
C GLU A 55 -12.19 -25.94 -2.88
N THR A 56 -12.21 -26.62 -1.73
CA THR A 56 -12.50 -28.06 -1.66
C THR A 56 -13.96 -28.37 -2.00
N MET A 57 -14.84 -27.39 -1.88
CA MET A 57 -16.25 -27.50 -2.24
C MET A 57 -16.42 -27.56 -3.75
N THR A 58 -17.29 -28.45 -4.23
CA THR A 58 -17.63 -28.50 -5.66
C THR A 58 -18.65 -27.40 -6.03
N PRO A 59 -18.76 -27.01 -7.31
CA PRO A 59 -19.83 -26.11 -7.75
C PRO A 59 -21.24 -26.62 -7.42
N LEU A 60 -21.46 -27.94 -7.44
CA LEU A 60 -22.75 -28.55 -7.11
C LEU A 60 -23.09 -28.36 -5.62
N ASP A 61 -22.12 -28.66 -4.73
CA ASP A 61 -22.28 -28.46 -3.29
C ASP A 61 -22.63 -27.00 -2.97
N PHE A 62 -21.97 -26.03 -3.65
CA PHE A 62 -22.26 -24.62 -3.49
C PHE A 62 -23.67 -24.26 -3.98
N LEU A 63 -24.12 -24.81 -5.10
CA LEU A 63 -25.43 -24.51 -5.67
C LEU A 63 -26.57 -25.03 -4.80
N ASP A 64 -26.38 -26.10 -4.03
CA ASP A 64 -27.40 -26.68 -3.14
C ASP A 64 -27.83 -25.69 -2.03
N PHE A 65 -26.92 -24.85 -1.53
CA PHE A 65 -27.26 -23.89 -0.48
C PHE A 65 -27.17 -22.42 -0.91
N ARG A 66 -26.73 -22.11 -2.12
CA ARG A 66 -26.50 -20.75 -2.63
C ARG A 66 -27.70 -19.83 -2.43
N ASP A 67 -28.90 -20.33 -2.67
CA ASP A 67 -30.11 -19.50 -2.60
C ASP A 67 -30.46 -19.09 -1.17
N TYR A 68 -30.02 -19.85 -0.17
CA TYR A 68 -30.15 -19.48 1.24
C TYR A 68 -29.23 -18.31 1.64
N LEU A 69 -28.20 -18.01 0.84
CA LEU A 69 -27.30 -16.89 1.10
C LEU A 69 -27.86 -15.54 0.65
N ARG A 70 -28.93 -15.54 -0.14
CA ARG A 70 -29.51 -14.28 -0.63
C ARG A 70 -30.17 -13.49 0.50
N PRO A 71 -29.99 -12.16 0.58
CA PRO A 71 -29.30 -11.26 -0.35
C PRO A 71 -27.83 -10.99 0.01
N ALA A 72 -27.16 -11.87 0.71
CA ALA A 72 -25.77 -11.67 1.14
C ALA A 72 -24.80 -11.52 -0.06
N SER A 73 -23.84 -10.63 0.10
CA SER A 73 -22.81 -10.32 -0.90
C SER A 73 -21.48 -10.00 -0.23
N GLY A 74 -20.36 -10.34 -0.88
CA GLY A 74 -19.03 -9.91 -0.47
C GLY A 74 -18.87 -8.39 -0.42
N PHE A 75 -19.70 -7.64 -1.15
CA PHE A 75 -19.73 -6.17 -1.06
C PHE A 75 -20.18 -5.65 0.31
N GLN A 76 -20.80 -6.49 1.14
CA GLN A 76 -21.23 -6.13 2.48
C GLN A 76 -20.12 -6.23 3.53
N SER A 77 -18.90 -6.66 3.16
CA SER A 77 -17.73 -6.67 4.05
C SER A 77 -17.22 -5.25 4.28
N TYR A 78 -17.87 -4.50 5.15
CA TYR A 78 -17.48 -3.12 5.46
C TYR A 78 -16.15 -3.04 6.19
N GLN A 79 -15.78 -4.04 7.00
CA GLN A 79 -14.50 -4.07 7.71
C GLN A 79 -13.31 -4.12 6.74
N PHE A 80 -13.44 -4.86 5.65
CA PHE A 80 -12.43 -4.85 4.58
C PHE A 80 -12.31 -3.46 3.94
N LYS A 81 -13.43 -2.78 3.72
CA LYS A 81 -13.45 -1.41 3.18
C LYS A 81 -12.86 -0.39 4.14
N MET A 82 -13.08 -0.57 5.44
CA MET A 82 -12.44 0.25 6.47
C MET A 82 -10.93 0.08 6.47
N LEU A 83 -10.41 -1.16 6.37
CA LEU A 83 -8.97 -1.43 6.26
C LEU A 83 -8.36 -0.74 5.03
N GLU A 84 -9.00 -0.88 3.86
CA GLU A 84 -8.56 -0.20 2.64
C GLU A 84 -8.51 1.33 2.83
N ALA A 85 -9.55 1.92 3.45
CA ALA A 85 -9.61 3.36 3.72
C ALA A 85 -8.54 3.83 4.71
N MET A 86 -8.31 3.07 5.79
CA MET A 86 -7.26 3.37 6.77
C MET A 86 -5.86 3.36 6.15
N MET A 87 -5.59 2.47 5.20
CA MET A 87 -4.33 2.42 4.48
C MET A 87 -4.19 3.56 3.46
N GLY A 88 -5.30 4.04 2.89
CA GLY A 88 -5.30 5.18 1.99
C GLY A 88 -6.07 5.01 0.69
N LEU A 89 -6.79 3.91 0.48
CA LEU A 89 -7.68 3.78 -0.67
C LEU A 89 -8.98 4.57 -0.42
N ARG A 90 -9.03 5.79 -0.92
CA ARG A 90 -10.16 6.70 -0.75
C ARG A 90 -11.33 6.32 -1.69
N PHE A 91 -12.52 6.84 -1.38
CA PHE A 91 -13.73 6.59 -2.18
C PHE A 91 -13.53 6.94 -3.66
N ASP A 92 -12.87 8.06 -3.96
CA ASP A 92 -12.65 8.52 -5.32
C ASP A 92 -11.68 7.66 -6.13
N ASP A 93 -10.79 6.95 -5.48
CA ASP A 93 -9.83 6.03 -6.12
C ASP A 93 -10.42 4.64 -6.38
N ARG A 94 -11.60 4.34 -5.80
CA ARG A 94 -12.21 3.01 -5.89
C ARG A 94 -12.84 2.75 -7.24
N HIS A 95 -12.57 1.59 -7.80
CA HIS A 95 -13.30 1.11 -8.98
C HIS A 95 -14.75 0.75 -8.60
N GLY A 96 -15.71 1.25 -9.38
CA GLY A 96 -17.13 0.95 -9.17
C GLY A 96 -17.67 1.42 -7.82
N LYS A 97 -17.19 2.55 -7.34
CA LYS A 97 -17.49 3.14 -6.03
C LYS A 97 -18.97 3.21 -5.67
N GLU A 98 -19.83 3.56 -6.61
CA GLU A 98 -21.27 3.63 -6.38
C GLU A 98 -21.91 2.24 -6.18
N PHE A 99 -21.29 1.19 -6.75
CA PHE A 99 -21.85 -0.15 -6.71
C PHE A 99 -21.74 -0.78 -5.33
N TYR A 100 -20.61 -0.66 -4.65
CA TYR A 100 -20.48 -1.24 -3.32
C TYR A 100 -21.29 -0.48 -2.27
N MET A 101 -21.45 0.84 -2.43
CA MET A 101 -22.27 1.67 -1.53
C MET A 101 -23.72 1.18 -1.47
N LYS A 102 -24.30 0.75 -2.59
CA LYS A 102 -25.68 0.23 -2.66
C LYS A 102 -25.91 -1.04 -1.83
N HIS A 103 -24.85 -1.76 -1.48
CA HIS A 103 -24.93 -3.02 -0.75
C HIS A 103 -24.60 -2.88 0.74
N LEU A 104 -24.14 -1.69 1.18
CA LEU A 104 -23.84 -1.40 2.57
C LEU A 104 -25.05 -0.78 3.30
N ARG A 105 -25.13 -1.02 4.59
CA ARG A 105 -26.07 -0.32 5.45
C ARG A 105 -25.62 1.12 5.67
N PRO A 106 -26.52 2.11 5.86
CA PRO A 106 -26.15 3.50 6.08
C PRO A 106 -25.09 3.69 7.16
N GLN A 107 -25.24 3.06 8.32
CA GLN A 107 -24.28 3.10 9.41
C GLN A 107 -22.87 2.60 9.04
N HIS A 108 -22.74 1.69 8.06
CA HIS A 108 -21.44 1.21 7.58
C HIS A 108 -20.82 2.20 6.61
N ILE A 109 -21.65 2.89 5.82
CA ILE A 109 -21.21 3.97 4.94
C ILE A 109 -20.66 5.12 5.77
N ASP A 110 -21.40 5.53 6.81
CA ASP A 110 -20.98 6.59 7.73
C ASP A 110 -19.64 6.24 8.42
N ALA A 111 -19.49 4.99 8.88
CA ALA A 111 -18.25 4.53 9.50
C ALA A 111 -17.05 4.53 8.55
N ILE A 112 -17.23 4.23 7.26
CA ILE A 112 -16.17 4.31 6.26
C ILE A 112 -15.82 5.77 5.98
N ALA A 113 -16.85 6.64 5.83
CA ALA A 113 -16.65 8.06 5.58
C ALA A 113 -15.92 8.75 6.76
N GLU A 114 -16.21 8.37 8.00
CA GLU A 114 -15.49 8.85 9.19
C GLU A 114 -13.99 8.53 9.13
N ILE A 115 -13.64 7.30 8.70
CA ILE A 115 -12.25 6.91 8.52
C ILE A 115 -11.60 7.70 7.37
N GLU A 116 -12.30 7.90 6.26
CA GLU A 116 -11.78 8.63 5.11
C GLU A 116 -11.54 10.13 5.39
N ASN A 117 -12.16 10.67 6.42
CA ASN A 117 -11.93 12.04 6.91
C ASN A 117 -10.69 12.14 7.82
N GLN A 118 -10.07 11.03 8.19
CA GLN A 118 -8.85 11.01 9.01
C GLN A 118 -7.61 10.81 8.13
N PRO A 119 -6.41 11.18 8.61
CA PRO A 119 -5.17 10.85 7.92
C PRO A 119 -5.02 9.35 7.71
N SER A 120 -4.76 8.94 6.49
CA SER A 120 -4.49 7.54 6.14
C SER A 120 -3.05 7.15 6.42
N LEU A 121 -2.78 5.85 6.47
CA LEU A 121 -1.42 5.34 6.73
C LEU A 121 -0.41 5.85 5.70
N ILE A 122 -0.75 5.89 4.40
CA ILE A 122 0.18 6.40 3.38
C ILE A 122 0.49 7.89 3.58
N GLU A 123 -0.49 8.71 4.00
CA GLU A 123 -0.26 10.12 4.32
C GLU A 123 0.61 10.27 5.57
N LEU A 124 0.41 9.44 6.59
CA LEU A 124 1.25 9.42 7.79
C LEU A 124 2.68 8.95 7.51
N VAL A 125 2.83 7.96 6.62
CA VAL A 125 4.15 7.51 6.13
C VAL A 125 4.84 8.61 5.34
N ASN A 126 4.12 9.33 4.46
CA ASN A 126 4.66 10.51 3.80
C ASN A 126 5.22 11.53 4.80
N ASN A 127 4.41 11.90 5.78
CA ASN A 127 4.80 12.89 6.80
C ASN A 127 5.99 12.41 7.66
N TRP A 128 6.06 11.11 7.94
CA TRP A 128 7.19 10.52 8.65
C TRP A 128 8.47 10.57 7.82
N LEU A 129 8.40 10.20 6.54
CA LEU A 129 9.53 10.25 5.61
C LEU A 129 10.05 11.67 5.37
N GLU A 130 9.15 12.66 5.27
CA GLU A 130 9.53 14.07 5.11
C GLU A 130 10.32 14.62 6.30
N ARG A 131 10.12 14.08 7.49
CA ARG A 131 10.83 14.52 8.71
C ARG A 131 12.19 13.84 8.90
N MET A 132 12.57 12.90 8.02
CA MET A 132 13.87 12.23 8.14
C MET A 132 15.01 13.21 7.90
N PRO A 133 15.95 13.34 8.85
CA PRO A 133 17.04 14.31 8.78
C PRO A 133 18.19 13.85 7.86
N PHE A 134 17.92 12.94 6.93
CA PHE A 134 18.96 12.31 6.12
C PHE A 134 19.75 13.29 5.26
N PHE A 135 19.16 14.42 4.90
CA PHE A 135 19.76 15.40 3.99
C PHE A 135 19.97 16.76 4.65
N ASP A 136 20.02 16.82 5.99
CA ASP A 136 20.39 18.01 6.70
C ASP A 136 21.87 18.28 6.53
N ASP A 137 22.25 19.51 6.15
CA ASP A 137 23.60 19.89 5.76
C ASP A 137 24.66 19.51 6.79
N GLU A 138 24.30 19.50 8.10
CA GLU A 138 25.23 19.17 9.18
C GLU A 138 25.81 17.75 9.10
N TYR A 139 25.08 16.80 8.52
CA TYR A 139 25.56 15.41 8.36
C TYR A 139 26.46 15.24 7.14
N TRP A 140 26.49 16.21 6.22
CA TRP A 140 27.20 16.11 4.94
C TRP A 140 28.40 17.05 4.82
N VAL A 141 28.79 17.73 5.90
CA VAL A 141 29.92 18.68 5.91
C VAL A 141 31.22 18.09 5.34
N ASN A 142 31.46 16.80 5.57
CA ASN A 142 32.66 16.10 5.11
C ASN A 142 32.46 15.30 3.80
N TYR A 143 31.28 15.39 3.20
CA TYR A 143 31.01 14.67 1.97
C TYR A 143 31.65 15.39 0.78
N VAL A 144 32.46 14.65 0.03
CA VAL A 144 33.12 15.18 -1.17
C VAL A 144 32.43 14.59 -2.39
N GLN A 145 31.73 15.43 -3.14
CA GLN A 145 31.10 15.03 -4.38
C GLN A 145 32.16 14.53 -5.39
N SER A 146 31.88 13.39 -5.99
CA SER A 146 32.79 12.73 -6.97
C SER A 146 32.36 12.98 -8.42
N SER A 147 31.10 13.28 -8.67
CA SER A 147 30.58 13.62 -9.99
C SER A 147 30.90 15.09 -10.36
N ASN A 148 30.98 15.34 -11.67
CA ASN A 148 31.07 16.72 -12.19
C ASN A 148 29.67 17.35 -12.40
N ASP A 149 28.62 16.68 -11.99
CA ASP A 149 27.27 17.18 -12.09
C ASP A 149 26.95 18.02 -10.85
N HIS A 150 26.41 19.22 -11.07
CA HIS A 150 26.05 20.18 -10.02
C HIS A 150 24.63 20.73 -10.21
N HIS A 151 23.77 19.98 -10.91
CA HIS A 151 22.41 20.42 -11.21
C HIS A 151 21.46 20.32 -10.01
N LEU A 152 21.76 19.43 -9.05
CA LEU A 152 20.98 19.27 -7.82
C LEU A 152 21.65 20.02 -6.66
N SER A 153 20.85 20.54 -5.75
CA SER A 153 21.32 21.33 -4.60
C SER A 153 22.18 20.52 -3.63
N HIS A 154 21.95 19.22 -3.52
CA HIS A 154 22.63 18.35 -2.56
C HIS A 154 23.67 17.46 -3.26
N PRO A 155 24.95 17.45 -2.81
CA PRO A 155 26.05 16.76 -3.50
C PRO A 155 25.83 15.24 -3.60
N PHE A 156 25.28 14.60 -2.58
CA PHE A 156 24.94 13.17 -2.61
C PHE A 156 24.03 12.83 -3.81
N TRP A 157 23.00 13.65 -4.06
CA TRP A 157 22.05 13.37 -5.12
C TRP A 157 22.64 13.57 -6.52
N ASN A 158 23.62 14.44 -6.68
CA ASN A 158 24.38 14.56 -7.92
C ASN A 158 25.17 13.26 -8.20
N ASP A 159 25.85 12.72 -7.19
CA ASP A 159 26.59 11.47 -7.31
C ASP A 159 25.65 10.27 -7.53
N PHE A 160 24.55 10.21 -6.79
CA PHE A 160 23.57 9.14 -6.93
C PHE A 160 22.97 9.13 -8.34
N LYS A 161 22.52 10.27 -8.85
CA LYS A 161 21.98 10.41 -10.20
C LYS A 161 23.02 10.07 -11.27
N ALA A 162 24.26 10.50 -11.11
CA ALA A 162 25.35 10.17 -12.04
C ALA A 162 25.65 8.66 -12.05
N SER A 163 25.56 7.99 -10.90
CA SER A 163 25.69 6.53 -10.81
C SER A 163 24.51 5.81 -11.47
N TYR A 164 23.29 6.25 -11.18
CA TYR A 164 22.09 5.73 -11.80
C TYR A 164 22.11 5.89 -13.34
N ALA A 165 22.48 7.07 -13.84
CA ALA A 165 22.59 7.30 -15.28
C ALA A 165 23.58 6.36 -15.98
N LYS A 166 24.66 5.96 -15.30
CA LYS A 166 25.64 4.99 -15.84
C LYS A 166 25.14 3.56 -15.87
N SER A 167 24.15 3.21 -15.04
CA SER A 167 23.56 1.87 -14.98
C SER A 167 22.49 1.66 -16.06
N LEU A 168 21.94 2.74 -16.64
CA LEU A 168 20.86 2.68 -17.60
C LEU A 168 21.32 2.19 -18.97
N LEU A 169 20.50 1.36 -19.60
CA LEU A 169 20.63 1.02 -21.00
C LEU A 169 20.20 2.20 -21.89
N PRO A 170 20.65 2.25 -23.17
CA PRO A 170 20.26 3.35 -24.08
C PRO A 170 18.76 3.59 -24.17
N ASP A 171 17.94 2.53 -24.13
CA ASP A 171 16.49 2.60 -24.21
C ASP A 171 15.82 3.02 -22.88
N GLU A 172 16.60 3.13 -21.80
CA GLU A 172 16.12 3.49 -20.44
C GLU A 172 16.47 4.93 -20.06
N ILE A 173 17.17 5.69 -20.93
CA ILE A 173 17.64 7.05 -20.62
C ILE A 173 16.48 7.99 -20.26
N GLU A 174 15.28 7.77 -20.80
CA GLU A 174 14.09 8.54 -20.46
C GLU A 174 13.71 8.43 -18.97
N ASN A 175 14.15 7.39 -18.26
CA ASN A 175 13.94 7.23 -16.82
C ASN A 175 14.62 8.35 -16.00
N LEU A 176 15.63 9.02 -16.53
CA LEU A 176 16.24 10.20 -15.87
C LEU A 176 15.23 11.35 -15.69
N THR A 177 14.34 11.54 -16.64
CA THR A 177 13.25 12.53 -16.51
C THR A 177 12.27 12.13 -15.39
N GLY A 178 11.95 10.84 -15.31
CA GLY A 178 11.14 10.29 -14.23
C GLY A 178 11.79 10.45 -12.86
N PHE A 179 13.11 10.21 -12.79
CA PHE A 179 13.93 10.42 -11.59
C PHE A 179 13.83 11.87 -11.11
N ASP A 180 14.09 12.84 -11.98
CA ASP A 180 14.02 14.26 -11.62
C ASP A 180 12.61 14.68 -11.21
N THR A 181 11.61 14.24 -11.94
CA THR A 181 10.20 14.57 -11.65
C THR A 181 9.76 14.00 -10.30
N LEU A 182 10.07 12.74 -10.01
CA LEU A 182 9.61 12.07 -8.79
C LEU A 182 10.34 12.55 -7.53
N LEU A 183 11.64 12.84 -7.65
CA LEU A 183 12.49 13.12 -6.49
C LEU A 183 12.74 14.61 -6.25
N PHE A 184 12.56 15.47 -7.26
CA PHE A 184 12.98 16.89 -7.16
C PHE A 184 11.92 17.89 -7.63
N SER A 185 10.81 17.44 -8.24
CA SER A 185 9.73 18.37 -8.57
C SER A 185 9.01 18.83 -7.32
N ASN A 186 8.77 20.13 -7.21
CA ASN A 186 7.92 20.72 -6.20
C ASN A 186 6.42 20.70 -6.59
N GLU A 187 6.13 20.30 -7.82
CA GLU A 187 4.75 20.21 -8.30
C GLU A 187 4.09 18.95 -7.79
N LYS A 188 2.84 19.08 -7.34
CA LYS A 188 2.05 17.92 -6.94
C LYS A 188 1.73 17.07 -8.18
N ILE A 189 2.27 15.87 -8.25
CA ILE A 189 2.00 14.94 -9.35
C ILE A 189 0.59 14.34 -9.15
N PRO A 190 -0.33 14.51 -10.11
CA PRO A 190 -1.67 13.93 -9.99
C PRO A 190 -1.64 12.42 -9.73
N GLY A 191 -2.42 11.97 -8.76
CA GLY A 191 -2.49 10.56 -8.38
C GLY A 191 -1.33 10.05 -7.50
N LYS A 192 -0.31 10.90 -7.22
CA LYS A 192 0.77 10.59 -6.27
C LYS A 192 0.48 11.14 -4.89
N ARG A 193 0.85 10.37 -3.88
CA ARG A 193 0.61 10.66 -2.46
C ARG A 193 1.89 10.99 -1.70
N LEU A 194 3.02 10.47 -2.19
CA LEU A 194 4.33 10.77 -1.64
C LEU A 194 4.89 12.04 -2.26
N SER A 195 5.39 12.91 -1.43
CA SER A 195 6.13 14.11 -1.85
C SER A 195 7.51 13.75 -2.37
N ALA A 196 8.15 14.68 -3.07
CA ALA A 196 9.54 14.50 -3.52
C ALA A 196 10.50 14.27 -2.34
N GLY A 197 10.30 14.96 -1.20
CA GLY A 197 11.07 14.74 0.02
C GLY A 197 10.90 13.34 0.58
N ALA A 198 9.65 12.87 0.68
CA ALA A 198 9.35 11.52 1.13
C ALA A 198 9.93 10.44 0.19
N ASN A 199 9.83 10.65 -1.12
CA ASN A 199 10.43 9.75 -2.11
C ASN A 199 11.95 9.67 -1.98
N ARG A 200 12.65 10.80 -1.75
CA ARG A 200 14.09 10.82 -1.50
C ARG A 200 14.45 10.05 -0.23
N ALA A 201 13.73 10.28 0.87
CA ALA A 201 13.98 9.57 2.12
C ALA A 201 13.73 8.06 1.98
N ALA A 202 12.63 7.67 1.32
CA ALA A 202 12.32 6.27 1.06
C ALA A 202 13.39 5.60 0.18
N LEU A 203 13.81 6.25 -0.93
CA LEU A 203 14.86 5.74 -1.80
C LEU A 203 16.20 5.58 -1.06
N PHE A 204 16.54 6.53 -0.19
CA PHE A 204 17.73 6.43 0.66
C PHE A 204 17.67 5.23 1.61
N ILE A 205 16.53 5.00 2.25
CA ILE A 205 16.30 3.84 3.11
C ILE A 205 16.47 2.54 2.31
N LEU A 206 15.89 2.47 1.12
CA LEU A 206 15.96 1.28 0.25
C LEU A 206 17.40 1.01 -0.23
N ALA A 207 18.14 2.05 -0.63
CA ALA A 207 19.50 1.93 -1.13
C ALA A 207 20.51 1.54 -0.04
N TYR A 208 20.29 1.99 1.20
CA TYR A 208 21.22 1.80 2.33
C TYR A 208 20.64 0.91 3.44
N ARG A 209 19.70 0.03 3.11
CA ARG A 209 19.00 -0.88 4.04
C ARG A 209 19.91 -1.78 4.87
N ASP A 210 21.13 -2.02 4.42
CA ASP A 210 22.10 -2.87 5.13
C ASP A 210 22.75 -2.16 6.34
N PHE A 211 22.56 -0.84 6.48
CA PHE A 211 23.01 -0.10 7.64
C PHE A 211 22.08 -0.31 8.83
N PRO A 212 22.59 -0.68 10.02
CA PRO A 212 21.76 -0.99 11.20
C PRO A 212 20.76 0.10 11.56
N LEU A 213 21.11 1.37 11.36
CA LEU A 213 20.24 2.51 11.66
C LEU A 213 18.98 2.50 10.78
N LEU A 214 19.07 2.00 9.56
CA LEU A 214 17.98 1.97 8.60
C LEU A 214 17.16 0.66 8.64
N THR A 215 17.52 -0.29 9.49
CA THR A 215 16.85 -1.60 9.57
C THR A 215 15.35 -1.46 9.89
N GLN A 216 15.00 -0.67 10.89
CA GLN A 216 13.58 -0.47 11.26
C GLN A 216 12.80 0.33 10.20
N PRO A 217 13.31 1.46 9.70
CA PRO A 217 12.71 2.15 8.56
C PRO A 217 12.49 1.25 7.34
N PHE A 218 13.49 0.47 6.96
CA PHE A 218 13.37 -0.48 5.85
C PHE A 218 12.29 -1.53 6.11
N GLN A 219 12.27 -2.16 7.29
CA GLN A 219 11.26 -3.16 7.64
C GLN A 219 9.84 -2.60 7.63
N LEU A 220 9.66 -1.31 7.94
CA LEU A 220 8.36 -0.66 7.84
C LEU A 220 7.93 -0.56 6.37
N LEU A 221 8.78 -0.04 5.49
CA LEU A 221 8.47 0.11 4.06
C LEU A 221 8.22 -1.24 3.39
N ASP A 222 9.05 -2.23 3.67
CA ASP A 222 8.94 -3.59 3.17
C ASP A 222 7.62 -4.25 3.58
N ALA A 223 7.25 -4.12 4.86
CA ALA A 223 5.98 -4.65 5.37
C ALA A 223 4.74 -4.01 4.71
N LEU A 224 4.81 -2.73 4.32
CA LEU A 224 3.72 -2.08 3.59
C LEU A 224 3.55 -2.67 2.18
N LEU A 225 4.66 -2.94 1.48
CA LEU A 225 4.66 -3.59 0.17
C LEU A 225 4.12 -5.02 0.26
N GLU A 226 4.56 -5.78 1.27
CA GLU A 226 4.09 -7.15 1.49
C GLU A 226 2.58 -7.21 1.78
N ILE A 227 2.03 -6.25 2.52
CA ILE A 227 0.59 -6.14 2.74
C ILE A 227 -0.16 -5.91 1.43
N ASP A 228 0.31 -5.02 0.55
CA ASP A 228 -0.30 -4.79 -0.77
C ASP A 228 -0.29 -6.06 -1.64
N GLU A 229 0.83 -6.78 -1.65
CA GLU A 229 0.96 -8.04 -2.38
C GLU A 229 0.01 -9.12 -1.86
N LEU A 230 -0.10 -9.27 -0.53
CA LEU A 230 -1.02 -10.23 0.10
C LEU A 230 -2.49 -9.87 -0.14
N MET A 231 -2.83 -8.58 -0.13
CA MET A 231 -4.17 -8.12 -0.48
C MET A 231 -4.49 -8.41 -1.95
N ALA A 232 -3.54 -8.22 -2.86
CA ALA A 232 -3.69 -8.56 -4.28
C ALA A 232 -3.81 -10.08 -4.47
N ALA A 233 -3.02 -10.87 -3.76
CA ALA A 233 -3.10 -12.33 -3.74
C ALA A 233 -4.48 -12.80 -3.25
N TRP A 234 -4.98 -12.25 -2.14
CA TRP A 234 -6.31 -12.56 -1.62
C TRP A 234 -7.41 -12.24 -2.63
N ARG A 235 -7.38 -11.05 -3.27
CA ARG A 235 -8.33 -10.68 -4.33
C ARG A 235 -8.25 -11.65 -5.51
N THR A 236 -7.06 -12.02 -5.93
CA THR A 236 -6.82 -12.97 -7.04
C THR A 236 -7.39 -14.35 -6.72
N ARG A 237 -7.13 -14.87 -5.52
CA ARG A 237 -7.69 -16.15 -5.05
C ARG A 237 -9.22 -16.10 -5.01
N HIS A 238 -9.77 -15.01 -4.47
CA HIS A 238 -11.22 -14.82 -4.43
C HIS A 238 -11.86 -14.80 -5.83
N ILE A 239 -11.25 -14.10 -6.80
CA ILE A 239 -11.71 -14.08 -8.19
C ILE A 239 -11.69 -15.50 -8.79
N SER A 240 -10.60 -16.22 -8.59
CA SER A 240 -10.43 -17.60 -9.11
C SER A 240 -11.48 -18.53 -8.51
N MET A 241 -11.72 -18.44 -7.20
CA MET A 241 -12.76 -19.20 -6.50
C MET A 241 -14.16 -18.87 -7.05
N VAL A 242 -14.51 -17.59 -7.22
CA VAL A 242 -15.80 -17.17 -7.78
C VAL A 242 -15.99 -17.71 -9.19
N ASN A 243 -14.97 -17.63 -10.05
CA ASN A 243 -15.01 -18.18 -11.41
C ASN A 243 -15.20 -19.69 -11.41
N ARG A 244 -14.51 -20.40 -10.52
CA ARG A 244 -14.61 -21.85 -10.38
C ARG A 244 -15.98 -22.31 -9.89
N MET A 245 -16.58 -21.56 -8.96
CA MET A 245 -17.88 -21.90 -8.35
C MET A 245 -19.09 -21.47 -9.17
N LEU A 246 -19.01 -20.31 -9.82
CA LEU A 246 -20.15 -19.69 -10.49
C LEU A 246 -20.00 -19.60 -12.02
N GLY A 247 -18.77 -19.62 -12.53
CA GLY A 247 -18.52 -19.32 -13.94
C GLY A 247 -19.10 -17.96 -14.33
N ASN A 248 -19.93 -17.93 -15.36
CA ASN A 248 -20.58 -16.71 -15.86
C ASN A 248 -21.94 -16.42 -15.16
N ARG A 249 -22.31 -17.16 -14.12
CA ARG A 249 -23.57 -16.90 -13.41
C ARG A 249 -23.47 -15.63 -12.57
N MET A 250 -24.58 -14.92 -12.43
CA MET A 250 -24.65 -13.74 -11.55
C MET A 250 -24.41 -14.13 -10.10
N GLY A 251 -23.65 -13.31 -9.37
CA GLY A 251 -23.46 -13.45 -7.93
C GLY A 251 -24.76 -13.27 -7.14
N THR A 252 -24.78 -13.70 -5.88
CA THR A 252 -25.94 -13.53 -4.96
C THR A 252 -26.31 -12.07 -4.74
N GLY A 253 -25.39 -11.14 -4.91
CA GLY A 253 -25.60 -9.68 -4.85
C GLY A 253 -25.99 -9.02 -6.18
N GLY A 254 -26.31 -9.80 -7.23
CA GLY A 254 -26.81 -9.25 -8.50
C GLY A 254 -25.74 -8.62 -9.44
N SER A 255 -24.45 -8.84 -9.18
CA SER A 255 -23.36 -8.35 -10.03
C SER A 255 -22.80 -9.43 -10.96
N ALA A 256 -22.26 -9.00 -12.09
CA ALA A 256 -21.39 -9.84 -12.95
C ALA A 256 -19.99 -10.02 -12.28
N GLY A 257 -19.97 -10.62 -11.08
CA GLY A 257 -18.91 -10.67 -10.08
C GLY A 257 -17.46 -10.63 -10.58
N ALA A 258 -17.09 -11.49 -11.53
CA ALA A 258 -15.69 -11.68 -11.94
C ALA A 258 -15.07 -10.44 -12.62
N ALA A 259 -15.80 -9.74 -13.49
CA ALA A 259 -15.26 -8.57 -14.20
C ALA A 259 -15.00 -7.40 -13.26
N TYR A 260 -15.92 -7.13 -12.35
CA TYR A 260 -15.75 -6.10 -11.32
C TYR A 260 -14.56 -6.40 -10.41
N LEU A 261 -14.49 -7.63 -9.91
CA LEU A 261 -13.40 -8.06 -9.01
C LEU A 261 -12.02 -7.96 -9.68
N LYS A 262 -11.92 -8.30 -10.98
CA LYS A 262 -10.68 -8.20 -11.76
C LYS A 262 -10.22 -6.74 -11.87
N ALA A 263 -11.11 -5.82 -12.24
CA ALA A 263 -10.78 -4.40 -12.34
C ALA A 263 -10.42 -3.78 -10.97
N SER A 264 -11.06 -4.24 -9.90
CA SER A 264 -10.73 -3.85 -8.52
C SER A 264 -9.33 -4.33 -8.11
N ARG A 265 -8.93 -5.55 -8.46
CA ARG A 265 -7.59 -6.07 -8.19
C ARG A 265 -6.51 -5.19 -8.81
N ASP A 266 -6.66 -4.86 -10.09
CA ASP A 266 -5.62 -4.19 -10.87
C ASP A 266 -5.43 -2.70 -10.48
N LYS A 267 -6.43 -2.09 -9.84
CA LYS A 267 -6.44 -0.66 -9.48
C LYS A 267 -6.23 -0.34 -7.99
N HIS A 268 -6.22 -1.34 -7.13
CA HIS A 268 -6.26 -1.11 -5.68
C HIS A 268 -4.93 -1.41 -4.97
N TYR A 269 -3.80 -1.11 -5.61
CA TYR A 269 -2.51 -1.04 -4.93
C TYR A 269 -2.38 0.31 -4.22
N ILE A 270 -2.03 0.29 -2.95
CA ILE A 270 -1.98 1.49 -2.10
C ILE A 270 -0.55 2.04 -2.04
N PHE A 271 0.43 1.16 -1.92
CA PHE A 271 1.84 1.49 -1.74
C PHE A 271 2.68 1.32 -3.01
N SER A 272 2.05 1.31 -4.18
CA SER A 272 2.72 1.15 -5.49
C SER A 272 3.81 2.19 -5.76
N GLU A 273 3.71 3.38 -5.16
CA GLU A 273 4.72 4.43 -5.27
C GLU A 273 6.04 4.01 -4.63
N LEU A 274 5.99 3.35 -3.46
CA LEU A 274 7.18 2.80 -2.81
C LEU A 274 7.82 1.69 -3.67
N ALA A 275 6.99 0.80 -4.24
CA ALA A 275 7.49 -0.25 -5.15
C ALA A 275 8.17 0.35 -6.39
N GLY A 276 7.63 1.45 -6.93
CA GLY A 276 8.19 2.17 -8.08
C GLY A 276 9.58 2.73 -7.85
N LEU A 277 9.96 3.01 -6.60
CA LEU A 277 11.30 3.51 -6.26
C LEU A 277 12.41 2.49 -6.56
N ASN A 278 12.12 1.21 -6.59
CA ASN A 278 13.09 0.17 -6.97
C ASN A 278 13.65 0.37 -8.39
N SER A 279 12.93 1.08 -9.26
CA SER A 279 13.41 1.42 -10.61
C SER A 279 14.59 2.40 -10.61
N TYR A 280 14.91 3.00 -9.49
CA TYR A 280 15.97 4.00 -9.33
C TYR A 280 17.14 3.52 -8.45
N LEU A 281 17.18 2.22 -8.10
CA LEU A 281 18.23 1.59 -7.31
C LEU A 281 19.40 1.11 -8.20
#